data_42d3d3f26239328955d8fa71090c0ed5
#
_entry.id   42d3d3f26239328955d8fa71090c0ed5
#
_cell.length_a   1.000
_cell.length_b   1.000
_cell.length_c   1.000
_cell.angle_alpha   90.00
_cell.angle_beta   90.00
_cell.angle_gamma   90.00
#
_symmetry.space_group_name_H-M   'P 1'
#
loop_
_entity.id
_entity.type
_entity.pdbx_description
1 polymer ?
#
loop_
_entity_poly.entity_id
_entity_poly.type
_entity_poly.pdbx_seq_one_letter_code
_entity_poly.pdbx_strand_id
1 'polypeptide(L)'
;MFIPLMFRGKSQSGGSFWQAMLGGVSSSQSKAGIIITSETAMALSAVRACVTLLAESVAQLPCELYRRGANGGRERATDHPVYDLIHSQPNKKDTSFEYFEQQQGLLGLEGNCYSIIDRDGKGYPRELIPVNPQKVIVLKGPDDGR
;
A
#
# COMPACT_ATOMS: atom_id res chain seq x y z
N MET A 1 16.93 13.31 6.48
CA MET A 1 16.14 12.98 7.67
C MET A 1 14.86 12.31 7.18
N PHE A 2 14.83 10.97 7.19
CA PHE A 2 13.68 10.19 6.71
C PHE A 2 12.58 10.22 7.76
N ILE A 3 11.42 10.76 7.43
CA ILE A 3 10.21 10.59 8.24
C ILE A 3 9.34 9.57 7.51
N PRO A 4 9.20 8.34 8.04
CA PRO A 4 8.28 7.38 7.46
C PRO A 4 6.84 7.83 7.74
N LEU A 5 6.04 7.95 6.69
CA LEU A 5 4.60 8.19 6.80
C LEU A 5 3.93 6.92 7.36
N MET A 6 3.53 6.99 8.61
CA MET A 6 2.91 5.90 9.35
C MET A 6 1.41 5.85 9.01
N PHE A 7 1.02 4.90 8.16
CA PHE A 7 -0.40 4.59 7.95
C PHE A 7 -0.88 3.66 9.08
N ARG A 8 -1.90 4.08 9.82
CA ARG A 8 -2.49 3.33 10.94
C ARG A 8 -3.45 2.26 10.41
N GLY A 9 -2.95 1.06 10.14
CA GLY A 9 -3.79 -0.13 9.99
C GLY A 9 -4.20 -0.66 11.37
N LYS A 10 -5.49 -1.01 11.54
CA LYS A 10 -6.00 -1.64 12.74
C LYS A 10 -5.38 -3.03 12.88
N SER A 11 -4.40 -3.21 13.77
CA SER A 11 -3.81 -4.49 14.09
C SER A 11 -4.87 -5.37 14.75
N GLN A 12 -5.20 -6.50 14.14
CA GLN A 12 -5.88 -7.58 14.85
C GLN A 12 -4.88 -8.23 15.81
N SER A 13 -5.09 -8.01 17.09
CA SER A 13 -4.32 -8.61 18.16
C SER A 13 -4.58 -10.11 18.25
N GLY A 14 -3.57 -10.94 18.07
CA GLY A 14 -3.66 -12.39 18.26
C GLY A 14 -2.35 -13.15 18.00
N GLY A 15 -1.26 -12.47 17.73
CA GLY A 15 0.05 -13.11 17.54
C GLY A 15 0.82 -13.26 18.86
N SER A 16 1.27 -14.46 19.18
CA SER A 16 2.12 -14.74 20.33
C SER A 16 3.43 -13.95 20.20
N PHE A 17 4.03 -13.56 21.34
CA PHE A 17 5.34 -12.88 21.46
C PHE A 17 6.44 -13.50 20.57
N TRP A 18 6.40 -14.81 20.37
CA TRP A 18 7.32 -15.57 19.53
C TRP A 18 7.18 -15.29 18.02
N GLN A 19 5.98 -14.97 17.53
CA GLN A 19 5.76 -14.59 16.13
C GLN A 19 6.34 -13.21 15.81
N ALA A 20 6.33 -12.29 16.76
CA ALA A 20 6.94 -10.97 16.59
C ALA A 20 8.48 -11.06 16.57
N MET A 21 9.07 -12.02 17.28
CA MET A 21 10.52 -12.18 17.40
C MET A 21 11.15 -12.93 16.22
N LEU A 22 10.40 -13.77 15.51
CA LEU A 22 10.90 -14.59 14.39
C LEU A 22 10.67 -13.98 13.01
N GLY A 23 10.27 -12.69 12.95
CA GLY A 23 10.02 -12.00 11.68
C GLY A 23 8.91 -12.71 10.90
N GLY A 24 7.67 -12.57 11.41
CA GLY A 24 6.55 -13.39 10.99
C GLY A 24 6.28 -13.33 9.50
N VAL A 25 6.62 -14.39 8.81
CA VAL A 25 5.89 -14.80 7.63
C VAL A 25 4.48 -15.08 8.11
N SER A 26 3.51 -14.27 7.72
CA SER A 26 2.09 -14.51 8.00
C SER A 26 1.66 -15.74 7.20
N SER A 27 2.03 -16.93 7.69
CA SER A 27 1.58 -18.19 7.12
C SER A 27 0.44 -18.73 7.99
N SER A 28 -0.76 -18.82 7.43
CA SER A 28 -1.83 -19.54 8.08
C SER A 28 -1.72 -21.02 7.69
N GLN A 29 -1.59 -21.86 8.69
CA GLN A 29 -1.62 -23.31 8.47
C GLN A 29 -3.08 -23.73 8.24
N SER A 30 -3.34 -24.34 7.08
CA SER A 30 -4.66 -24.91 6.80
C SER A 30 -4.92 -26.13 7.70
N LYS A 31 -6.19 -26.52 7.86
CA LYS A 31 -6.56 -27.75 8.58
C LYS A 31 -5.91 -29.03 7.99
N ALA A 32 -5.46 -28.95 6.73
CA ALA A 32 -4.74 -30.05 6.05
C ALA A 32 -3.23 -30.01 6.29
N GLY A 33 -2.70 -29.15 7.17
CA GLY A 33 -1.28 -29.04 7.48
C GLY A 33 -0.43 -28.34 6.43
N ILE A 34 -1.04 -27.78 5.39
CA ILE A 34 -0.35 -27.07 4.31
C ILE A 34 -0.14 -25.59 4.72
N ILE A 35 1.07 -25.13 4.60
CA ILE A 35 1.42 -23.71 4.82
C ILE A 35 0.94 -22.90 3.61
N ILE A 36 0.03 -21.96 3.85
CA ILE A 36 -0.50 -21.05 2.82
C ILE A 36 0.26 -19.73 2.92
N THR A 37 0.95 -19.39 1.84
CA THR A 37 1.61 -18.10 1.63
C THR A 37 0.92 -17.36 0.48
N SER A 38 1.19 -16.07 0.31
CA SER A 38 0.67 -15.29 -0.83
C SER A 38 1.07 -15.90 -2.16
N GLU A 39 2.30 -16.44 -2.26
CA GLU A 39 2.79 -17.12 -3.46
C GLU A 39 2.01 -18.40 -3.76
N THR A 40 1.82 -19.26 -2.73
CA THR A 40 1.05 -20.50 -2.92
C THR A 40 -0.43 -20.22 -3.18
N ALA A 41 -1.00 -19.17 -2.60
CA ALA A 41 -2.36 -18.73 -2.88
C ALA A 41 -2.52 -18.27 -4.33
N MET A 42 -1.56 -17.51 -4.87
CA MET A 42 -1.57 -17.04 -6.25
C MET A 42 -1.31 -18.15 -7.28
N ALA A 43 -0.84 -19.32 -6.88
CA ALA A 43 -0.77 -20.51 -7.75
C ALA A 43 -2.15 -21.06 -8.08
N LEU A 44 -3.17 -20.79 -7.26
CA LEU A 44 -4.55 -21.16 -7.55
C LEU A 44 -5.16 -20.19 -8.57
N SER A 45 -5.60 -20.70 -9.71
CA SER A 45 -6.15 -19.89 -10.81
C SER A 45 -7.34 -19.02 -10.38
N ALA A 46 -8.21 -19.56 -9.52
CA ALA A 46 -9.36 -18.82 -9.01
C ALA A 46 -8.96 -17.62 -8.14
N VAL A 47 -7.99 -17.80 -7.25
CA VAL A 47 -7.47 -16.73 -6.38
C VAL A 47 -6.81 -15.66 -7.23
N ARG A 48 -5.94 -16.08 -8.16
CA ARG A 48 -5.28 -15.16 -9.10
C ARG A 48 -6.30 -14.33 -9.88
N ALA A 49 -7.32 -14.98 -10.46
CA ALA A 49 -8.34 -14.29 -11.24
C ALA A 49 -9.11 -13.25 -10.38
N CYS A 50 -9.48 -13.61 -9.16
CA CYS A 50 -10.18 -12.67 -8.25
C CYS A 50 -9.30 -11.48 -7.87
N VAL A 51 -8.04 -11.72 -7.49
CA VAL A 51 -7.11 -10.64 -7.08
C VAL A 51 -6.82 -9.72 -8.26
N THR A 52 -6.54 -10.27 -9.44
CA THR A 52 -6.29 -9.49 -10.65
C THR A 52 -7.50 -8.65 -11.04
N LEU A 53 -8.70 -9.25 -11.08
CA LEU A 53 -9.92 -8.52 -11.42
C LEU A 53 -10.19 -7.35 -10.47
N LEU A 54 -10.02 -7.54 -9.17
CA LEU A 54 -10.18 -6.47 -8.19
C LEU A 54 -9.12 -5.39 -8.34
N ALA A 55 -7.86 -5.78 -8.56
CA ALA A 55 -6.75 -4.85 -8.73
C ALA A 55 -6.92 -3.97 -9.98
N GLU A 56 -7.23 -4.58 -11.12
CA GLU A 56 -7.49 -3.87 -12.37
C GLU A 56 -8.71 -2.95 -12.26
N SER A 57 -9.79 -3.43 -11.62
CA SER A 57 -11.01 -2.62 -11.45
C SER A 57 -10.77 -1.35 -10.65
N VAL A 58 -9.92 -1.41 -9.61
CA VAL A 58 -9.54 -0.24 -8.82
C VAL A 58 -8.57 0.65 -9.58
N ALA A 59 -7.58 0.05 -10.26
CA ALA A 59 -6.56 0.78 -11.01
C ALA A 59 -7.12 1.59 -12.20
N GLN A 60 -8.25 1.15 -12.77
CA GLN A 60 -8.95 1.89 -13.85
C GLN A 60 -9.60 3.19 -13.35
N LEU A 61 -9.81 3.34 -12.06
CA LEU A 61 -10.43 4.55 -11.52
C LEU A 61 -9.42 5.71 -11.51
N PRO A 62 -9.73 6.85 -12.15
CA PRO A 62 -8.83 7.99 -12.13
C PRO A 62 -8.70 8.56 -10.71
N CYS A 63 -7.48 8.65 -10.21
CA CYS A 63 -7.20 9.31 -8.95
C CYS A 63 -6.99 10.81 -9.19
N GLU A 64 -7.87 11.63 -8.62
CA GLU A 64 -7.85 13.07 -8.82
C GLU A 64 -7.69 13.83 -7.51
N LEU A 65 -6.91 14.90 -7.55
CA LEU A 65 -6.69 15.79 -6.41
C LEU A 65 -7.62 16.98 -6.47
N TYR A 66 -8.33 17.25 -5.37
CA TYR A 66 -9.22 18.40 -5.24
C TYR A 66 -8.76 19.32 -4.12
N ARG A 67 -8.84 20.63 -4.39
CA ARG A 67 -8.68 21.70 -3.40
C ARG A 67 -10.05 22.13 -2.91
N ARG A 68 -10.19 22.37 -1.61
CA ARG A 68 -11.41 22.96 -1.05
C ARG A 68 -11.43 24.45 -1.34
N GLY A 69 -12.42 24.90 -2.08
CA GLY A 69 -12.66 26.33 -2.34
C GLY A 69 -13.21 27.05 -1.11
N ALA A 70 -13.08 28.39 -1.09
CA ALA A 70 -13.55 29.25 0.00
C ALA A 70 -15.06 29.12 0.26
N ASN A 71 -15.85 28.81 -0.76
CA ASN A 71 -17.29 28.65 -0.69
C ASN A 71 -17.75 27.19 -0.46
N GLY A 72 -16.87 26.29 0.00
CA GLY A 72 -17.17 24.87 0.22
C GLY A 72 -17.22 24.03 -1.06
N GLY A 73 -17.02 24.62 -2.23
CA GLY A 73 -16.87 23.93 -3.51
C GLY A 73 -15.58 23.12 -3.57
N ARG A 74 -15.48 22.24 -4.57
CA ARG A 74 -14.26 21.45 -4.86
C ARG A 74 -13.75 21.83 -6.24
N GLU A 75 -12.48 22.20 -6.32
CA GLU A 75 -11.80 22.52 -7.58
C GLU A 75 -10.66 21.54 -7.81
N ARG A 76 -10.45 21.08 -9.04
CA ARG A 76 -9.31 20.21 -9.37
C ARG A 76 -8.01 20.98 -9.15
N ALA A 77 -7.10 20.39 -8.37
CA ALA A 77 -5.80 20.98 -8.05
C ALA A 77 -4.71 20.44 -9.00
N THR A 78 -4.83 20.72 -10.29
CA THR A 78 -3.89 20.27 -11.33
C THR A 78 -2.52 20.92 -11.21
N ASP A 79 -2.42 22.05 -10.54
CA ASP A 79 -1.21 22.81 -10.26
C ASP A 79 -0.40 22.24 -9.07
N HIS A 80 -0.95 21.28 -8.35
CA HIS A 80 -0.29 20.72 -7.17
C HIS A 80 0.71 19.63 -7.56
N PRO A 81 1.94 19.62 -7.00
CA PRO A 81 2.98 18.61 -7.33
C PRO A 81 2.55 17.15 -7.17
N VAL A 82 1.62 16.87 -6.26
CA VAL A 82 1.08 15.53 -6.04
C VAL A 82 0.13 15.09 -7.15
N TYR A 83 -0.46 16.04 -7.90
CA TYR A 83 -1.45 15.69 -8.92
C TYR A 83 -0.87 14.73 -9.97
N ASP A 84 0.25 15.08 -10.56
CA ASP A 84 0.90 14.26 -11.60
C ASP A 84 1.33 12.89 -11.06
N LEU A 85 1.77 12.82 -9.80
CA LEU A 85 2.18 11.57 -9.17
C LEU A 85 1.02 10.57 -9.02
N ILE A 86 -0.15 11.03 -8.64
CA ILE A 86 -1.30 10.13 -8.43
C ILE A 86 -2.12 9.91 -9.68
N HIS A 87 -2.12 10.89 -10.61
CA HIS A 87 -2.96 10.84 -11.81
C HIS A 87 -2.24 10.21 -13.00
N SER A 88 -0.96 10.52 -13.21
CA SER A 88 -0.23 10.16 -14.43
C SER A 88 0.91 9.19 -14.17
N GLN A 89 1.92 9.60 -13.40
CA GLN A 89 3.16 8.84 -13.26
C GLN A 89 3.74 8.92 -11.84
N PRO A 90 3.45 7.93 -10.98
CA PRO A 90 3.94 7.87 -9.62
C PRO A 90 5.46 7.76 -9.50
N ASN A 91 6.11 7.09 -10.46
CA ASN A 91 7.56 6.91 -10.51
C ASN A 91 8.04 6.74 -11.96
N LYS A 92 9.35 6.61 -12.17
CA LYS A 92 9.95 6.50 -13.51
C LYS A 92 9.64 5.21 -14.26
N LYS A 93 9.16 4.18 -13.56
CA LYS A 93 8.95 2.84 -14.11
C LYS A 93 7.49 2.55 -14.36
N ASP A 94 6.62 2.98 -13.44
CA ASP A 94 5.22 2.59 -13.40
C ASP A 94 4.33 3.78 -13.78
N THR A 95 3.32 3.51 -14.56
CA THR A 95 2.19 4.40 -14.78
C THR A 95 1.27 4.41 -13.55
N SER A 96 0.35 5.37 -13.46
CA SER A 96 -0.66 5.42 -12.39
C SER A 96 -1.45 4.10 -12.31
N PHE A 97 -1.85 3.54 -13.46
CA PHE A 97 -2.56 2.27 -13.53
C PHE A 97 -1.76 1.12 -12.91
N GLU A 98 -0.53 0.90 -13.38
CA GLU A 98 0.35 -0.18 -12.89
C GLU A 98 0.65 -0.04 -11.40
N TYR A 99 0.86 1.17 -10.93
CA TYR A 99 1.09 1.45 -9.52
C TYR A 99 -0.12 1.08 -8.65
N PHE A 100 -1.33 1.54 -9.01
CA PHE A 100 -2.53 1.23 -8.22
C PHE A 100 -2.94 -0.24 -8.34
N GLU A 101 -2.76 -0.87 -9.49
CA GLU A 101 -2.95 -2.31 -9.66
C GLU A 101 -2.05 -3.10 -8.70
N GLN A 102 -0.76 -2.78 -8.66
CA GLN A 102 0.20 -3.42 -7.76
C GLN A 102 -0.16 -3.19 -6.30
N GLN A 103 -0.49 -1.95 -5.91
CA GLN A 103 -0.88 -1.62 -4.53
C GLN A 103 -2.14 -2.37 -4.11
N GLN A 104 -3.15 -2.43 -4.97
CA GLN A 104 -4.39 -3.15 -4.70
C GLN A 104 -4.18 -4.66 -4.63
N GLY A 105 -3.33 -5.22 -5.48
CA GLY A 105 -2.96 -6.63 -5.43
C GLY A 105 -2.26 -6.99 -4.11
N LEU A 106 -1.29 -6.18 -3.68
CA LEU A 106 -0.61 -6.35 -2.39
C LEU A 106 -1.58 -6.21 -1.21
N LEU A 107 -2.47 -5.23 -1.26
CA LEU A 107 -3.50 -5.05 -0.23
C LEU A 107 -4.43 -6.25 -0.12
N GLY A 108 -4.83 -6.85 -1.25
CA GLY A 108 -5.68 -8.03 -1.29
C GLY A 108 -5.02 -9.29 -0.73
N LEU A 109 -3.71 -9.45 -0.97
CA LEU A 109 -2.96 -10.65 -0.56
C LEU A 109 -2.39 -10.54 0.85
N GLU A 110 -1.82 -9.38 1.21
CA GLU A 110 -1.07 -9.17 2.46
C GLU A 110 -1.84 -8.35 3.49
N GLY A 111 -2.99 -7.78 3.11
CA GLY A 111 -3.79 -6.90 3.97
C GLY A 111 -3.19 -5.51 4.18
N ASN A 112 -1.99 -5.26 3.70
CA ASN A 112 -1.30 -3.97 3.78
C ASN A 112 -0.52 -3.70 2.49
N CYS A 113 -0.39 -2.43 2.14
CA CYS A 113 0.51 -1.98 1.10
C CYS A 113 1.29 -0.76 1.58
N TYR A 114 2.54 -0.63 1.15
CA TYR A 114 3.44 0.44 1.57
C TYR A 114 4.13 1.04 0.37
N SER A 115 4.36 2.35 0.43
CA SER A 115 5.17 3.04 -0.55
C SER A 115 6.13 4.01 0.14
N ILE A 116 7.34 4.06 -0.36
CA ILE A 116 8.31 5.08 0.05
C ILE A 116 8.00 6.34 -0.76
N ILE A 117 7.90 7.46 -0.07
CA ILE A 117 7.76 8.77 -0.71
C ILE A 117 9.15 9.38 -0.80
N ASP A 118 9.70 9.41 -2.01
CA ASP A 118 10.90 10.20 -2.28
C ASP A 118 10.53 11.68 -2.38
N ARG A 119 11.32 12.53 -1.72
CA ARG A 119 11.06 13.97 -1.62
C ARG A 119 12.24 14.75 -2.16
N ASP A 120 11.93 15.88 -2.80
CA ASP A 120 12.94 16.82 -3.22
C ASP A 120 13.53 17.58 -2.01
N GLY A 121 14.57 18.41 -2.27
CA GLY A 121 15.20 19.23 -1.24
C GLY A 121 14.28 20.28 -0.59
N LYS A 122 13.10 20.52 -1.17
CA LYS A 122 12.07 21.42 -0.64
C LYS A 122 10.96 20.68 0.13
N GLY A 123 11.05 19.33 0.21
CA GLY A 123 10.09 18.49 0.91
C GLY A 123 8.88 18.06 0.09
N TYR A 124 8.77 18.45 -1.18
CA TYR A 124 7.70 18.01 -2.06
C TYR A 124 7.92 16.56 -2.50
N PRO A 125 6.84 15.74 -2.57
CA PRO A 125 6.95 14.38 -3.07
C PRO A 125 7.31 14.39 -4.55
N ARG A 126 8.28 13.58 -4.92
CA ARG A 126 8.83 13.44 -6.27
C ARG A 126 8.51 12.09 -6.90
N GLU A 127 8.59 11.03 -6.10
CA GLU A 127 8.32 9.67 -6.56
C GLU A 127 7.63 8.87 -5.46
N LEU A 128 6.75 7.93 -5.87
CA LEU A 128 6.10 6.94 -5.03
C LEU A 128 6.63 5.56 -5.42
N ILE A 129 7.42 4.94 -4.55
CA ILE A 129 8.07 3.66 -4.82
C ILE A 129 7.36 2.58 -4.03
N PRO A 130 6.67 1.62 -4.68
CA PRO A 130 6.01 0.52 -3.98
C PRO A 130 7.03 -0.38 -3.28
N VAL A 131 6.69 -0.84 -2.08
CA VAL A 131 7.54 -1.71 -1.28
C VAL A 131 6.80 -2.99 -0.93
N ASN A 132 7.49 -4.12 -1.02
CA ASN A 132 6.91 -5.39 -0.61
C ASN A 132 6.60 -5.38 0.89
N PRO A 133 5.33 -5.58 1.30
CA PRO A 133 4.91 -5.57 2.71
C PRO A 133 5.66 -6.56 3.59
N GLN A 134 6.07 -7.69 3.04
CA GLN A 134 6.83 -8.71 3.77
C GLN A 134 8.23 -8.24 4.21
N LYS A 135 8.75 -7.16 3.60
CA LYS A 135 10.04 -6.55 3.94
C LYS A 135 9.91 -5.35 4.87
N VAL A 136 8.68 -5.03 5.31
CA VAL A 136 8.40 -3.86 6.13
C VAL A 136 8.08 -4.30 7.56
N ILE A 137 8.84 -3.79 8.52
CA ILE A 137 8.58 -3.99 9.94
C ILE A 137 8.01 -2.68 10.50
N VAL A 138 6.77 -2.75 10.97
CA VAL A 138 6.12 -1.61 11.61
C VAL A 138 6.50 -1.62 13.10
N LEU A 139 7.29 -0.63 13.50
CA LEU A 139 7.67 -0.43 14.90
C LEU A 139 6.71 0.56 15.56
N LYS A 140 6.23 0.21 16.75
CA LYS A 140 5.46 1.15 17.59
C LYS A 140 6.43 2.10 18.25
N GLY A 141 6.27 3.41 18.04
CA GLY A 141 7.05 4.43 18.71
C GLY A 141 6.76 4.47 20.23
N PRO A 142 7.71 4.93 21.05
CA PRO A 142 7.54 4.99 22.51
C PRO A 142 6.46 5.95 22.98
N ASP A 143 5.98 6.86 22.13
CA ASP A 143 5.08 7.97 22.51
C ASP A 143 3.64 7.87 21.94
N ASP A 144 3.22 6.74 21.39
CA ASP A 144 1.83 6.58 20.95
C ASP A 144 0.88 6.29 22.12
N GLY A 145 0.86 7.19 23.07
CA GLY A 145 -0.17 7.30 24.10
C GLY A 145 -1.47 7.90 23.56
N ARG A 146 -2.10 7.27 22.56
CA ARG A 146 -3.49 7.52 22.15
C ARG A 146 -4.17 6.22 21.79
#